data_3b742c830354bfaedce4aa8bd4818e48
#
_entry.id   3b742c830354bfaedce4aa8bd4818e48
#
_cell.length_a   1.000
_cell.length_b   1.000
_cell.length_c   1.000
_cell.angle_alpha   90.00
_cell.angle_beta   90.00
_cell.angle_gamma   90.00
#
_symmetry.space_group_name_H-M   'P 1'
#
loop_
_entity.id
_entity.type
_entity.pdbx_description
1 polymer ?
#
loop_
_entity_poly.entity_id
_entity_poly.type
_entity_poly.pdbx_seq_one_letter_code
_entity_poly.pdbx_strand_id
1 'polypeptide(L)'
;MKIVIFGCQQIAVDVIKYLSTLDDVSLPLVITYELPLDQTYGYESVIKLCEGINIKVINPKSVNKDVIQKIIEISPDIILSIYYRKIFPKELINLPNLGCINIHPSALPYYRGPVPTAWAIENGETQFGITIHYMDEGIDTGDILIQEKHAINDDETGYELYTRAMTLGFDLFRNNFKKIIDGEIKATPQIGIGSYYGKKNGRHTIDWKKSIKHILGLIRVHSKPFNPAETVLFNRYFLINKALEYKLDNIPLQGAGKIIKVLDEDQFVVSCADGYLLIKDYEIAPTITAQEKKIYLKEGNKFD
;
A
#
# COMPACT_ATOMS: atom_id res chain seq x y z
N MET A 1 -30.42 -4.02 -8.11
CA MET A 1 -29.45 -2.91 -8.27
C MET A 1 -28.26 -3.37 -9.11
N LYS A 2 -27.86 -2.60 -10.12
CA LYS A 2 -26.71 -2.89 -11.00
C LYS A 2 -25.44 -2.20 -10.51
N ILE A 3 -24.39 -2.97 -10.25
CA ILE A 3 -23.10 -2.45 -9.77
C ILE A 3 -22.01 -2.78 -10.78
N VAL A 4 -21.26 -1.77 -11.21
CA VAL A 4 -20.01 -1.96 -11.96
C VAL A 4 -18.84 -1.79 -11.00
N ILE A 5 -17.91 -2.74 -11.01
CA ILE A 5 -16.75 -2.72 -10.12
C ILE A 5 -15.48 -2.48 -10.93
N PHE A 6 -14.71 -1.49 -10.54
CA PHE A 6 -13.31 -1.33 -10.90
C PHE A 6 -12.47 -1.77 -9.71
N GLY A 7 -11.82 -2.92 -9.80
CA GLY A 7 -11.16 -3.46 -8.63
C GLY A 7 -9.95 -4.33 -8.91
N CYS A 8 -9.04 -4.37 -7.96
CA CYS A 8 -7.92 -5.29 -7.94
C CYS A 8 -7.53 -5.65 -6.51
N GLN A 9 -6.59 -6.59 -6.36
CA GLN A 9 -6.13 -7.11 -5.08
C GLN A 9 -7.20 -7.94 -4.34
N GLN A 10 -6.82 -8.49 -3.18
CA GLN A 10 -7.69 -9.34 -2.39
C GLN A 10 -9.00 -8.66 -1.98
N ILE A 11 -8.96 -7.40 -1.63
CA ILE A 11 -10.16 -6.64 -1.24
C ILE A 11 -11.23 -6.61 -2.34
N ALA A 12 -10.83 -6.51 -3.61
CA ALA A 12 -11.80 -6.56 -4.71
C ALA A 12 -12.42 -7.95 -4.85
N VAL A 13 -11.62 -9.01 -4.67
CA VAL A 13 -12.11 -10.40 -4.62
C VAL A 13 -13.16 -10.56 -3.53
N ASP A 14 -12.87 -10.08 -2.32
CA ASP A 14 -13.75 -10.21 -1.15
C ASP A 14 -15.07 -9.43 -1.36
N VAL A 15 -14.99 -8.21 -1.90
CA VAL A 15 -16.18 -7.40 -2.24
C VAL A 15 -17.02 -8.06 -3.33
N ILE A 16 -16.41 -8.60 -4.40
CA ILE A 16 -17.14 -9.30 -5.47
C ILE A 16 -17.84 -10.53 -4.90
N LYS A 17 -17.15 -11.35 -4.11
CA LYS A 17 -17.73 -12.52 -3.44
C LYS A 17 -18.94 -12.12 -2.58
N TYR A 18 -18.78 -11.10 -1.73
CA TYR A 18 -19.85 -10.62 -0.86
C TYR A 18 -21.06 -10.13 -1.67
N LEU A 19 -20.86 -9.24 -2.63
CA LEU A 19 -21.96 -8.69 -3.44
C LEU A 19 -22.65 -9.75 -4.27
N SER A 20 -21.96 -10.81 -4.69
CA SER A 20 -22.53 -11.94 -5.42
C SER A 20 -23.46 -12.81 -4.57
N THR A 21 -23.46 -12.67 -3.24
CA THR A 21 -24.38 -13.36 -2.33
C THR A 21 -25.70 -12.62 -2.10
N LEU A 22 -25.82 -11.37 -2.60
CA LEU A 22 -26.99 -10.53 -2.39
C LEU A 22 -27.98 -10.70 -3.54
N ASP A 23 -29.20 -11.12 -3.24
CA ASP A 23 -30.24 -11.42 -4.23
C ASP A 23 -30.69 -10.17 -5.03
N ASP A 24 -30.62 -8.99 -4.45
CA ASP A 24 -31.01 -7.70 -5.02
C ASP A 24 -29.89 -6.97 -5.78
N VAL A 25 -28.70 -7.59 -5.88
CA VAL A 25 -27.52 -7.04 -6.55
C VAL A 25 -27.18 -7.84 -7.80
N SER A 26 -26.86 -7.13 -8.87
CA SER A 26 -26.26 -7.72 -10.08
C SER A 26 -24.93 -7.06 -10.39
N LEU A 27 -23.94 -7.86 -10.79
CA LEU A 27 -22.61 -7.46 -11.19
C LEU A 27 -22.41 -7.67 -12.69
N PRO A 28 -22.97 -6.80 -13.56
CA PRO A 28 -22.93 -6.99 -15.01
C PRO A 28 -21.54 -6.87 -15.61
N LEU A 29 -20.62 -6.19 -14.94
CA LEU A 29 -19.25 -5.98 -15.41
C LEU A 29 -18.30 -5.70 -14.26
N VAL A 30 -17.17 -6.39 -14.27
CA VAL A 30 -15.99 -6.08 -13.45
C VAL A 30 -14.86 -5.63 -14.37
N ILE A 31 -14.22 -4.52 -14.01
CA ILE A 31 -13.04 -4.00 -14.68
C ILE A 31 -11.85 -4.15 -13.72
N THR A 32 -10.81 -4.82 -14.18
CA THR A 32 -9.62 -5.06 -13.35
C THR A 32 -8.36 -4.79 -14.16
N TYR A 33 -7.21 -5.00 -13.55
CA TYR A 33 -5.94 -5.19 -14.22
C TYR A 33 -5.17 -6.31 -13.53
N GLU A 34 -4.47 -7.12 -14.31
CA GLU A 34 -3.60 -8.14 -13.76
C GLU A 34 -2.30 -7.51 -13.27
N LEU A 35 -1.90 -7.93 -12.09
CA LEU A 35 -0.57 -7.65 -11.59
C LEU A 35 0.41 -8.67 -12.16
N PRO A 36 1.68 -8.30 -12.40
CA PRO A 36 2.74 -9.27 -12.64
C PRO A 36 2.75 -10.34 -11.53
N LEU A 37 3.11 -11.57 -11.87
CA LEU A 37 3.09 -12.70 -10.92
C LEU A 37 3.91 -12.44 -9.65
N ASP A 38 5.01 -11.71 -9.77
CA ASP A 38 5.86 -11.27 -8.67
C ASP A 38 5.23 -10.21 -7.76
N GLN A 39 4.10 -9.61 -8.16
CA GLN A 39 3.36 -8.59 -7.41
C GLN A 39 1.99 -9.08 -6.92
N THR A 40 1.67 -10.34 -7.12
CA THR A 40 0.38 -10.90 -6.66
C THR A 40 0.39 -11.17 -5.16
N TYR A 41 1.54 -11.39 -4.56
CA TYR A 41 1.71 -11.65 -3.12
C TYR A 41 0.75 -12.70 -2.55
N GLY A 42 0.33 -13.67 -3.37
CA GLY A 42 -0.61 -14.72 -2.98
C GLY A 42 -2.09 -14.31 -3.05
N TYR A 43 -2.42 -13.13 -3.54
CA TYR A 43 -3.82 -12.70 -3.71
C TYR A 43 -4.52 -13.50 -4.80
N GLU A 44 -5.81 -13.74 -4.59
CA GLU A 44 -6.65 -14.41 -5.56
C GLU A 44 -6.85 -13.53 -6.82
N SER A 45 -6.90 -14.16 -7.99
CA SER A 45 -7.12 -13.43 -9.24
C SER A 45 -8.59 -13.03 -9.39
N VAL A 46 -8.84 -11.72 -9.55
CA VAL A 46 -10.17 -11.18 -9.85
C VAL A 46 -10.73 -11.78 -11.14
N ILE A 47 -9.88 -11.98 -12.16
CA ILE A 47 -10.30 -12.55 -13.44
C ILE A 47 -10.79 -13.99 -13.23
N LYS A 48 -9.98 -14.84 -12.59
CA LYS A 48 -10.34 -16.25 -12.34
C LYS A 48 -11.59 -16.37 -11.48
N LEU A 49 -11.75 -15.52 -10.46
CA LEU A 49 -12.97 -15.49 -9.68
C LEU A 49 -14.19 -15.18 -10.54
N CYS A 50 -14.15 -14.09 -11.31
CA CYS A 50 -15.27 -13.66 -12.15
C CYS A 50 -15.65 -14.73 -13.18
N GLU A 51 -14.66 -15.35 -13.84
CA GLU A 51 -14.89 -16.46 -14.76
C GLU A 51 -15.55 -17.66 -14.08
N GLY A 52 -15.09 -18.00 -12.85
CA GLY A 52 -15.64 -19.11 -12.07
C GLY A 52 -17.10 -18.93 -11.63
N ILE A 53 -17.57 -17.69 -11.50
CA ILE A 53 -18.96 -17.35 -11.09
C ILE A 53 -19.75 -16.66 -12.21
N ASN A 54 -19.31 -16.78 -13.49
CA ASN A 54 -19.97 -16.24 -14.68
C ASN A 54 -20.24 -14.72 -14.66
N ILE A 55 -19.35 -13.94 -14.06
CA ILE A 55 -19.39 -12.47 -14.14
C ILE A 55 -18.48 -12.01 -15.28
N LYS A 56 -19.02 -11.13 -16.14
CA LYS A 56 -18.21 -10.54 -17.22
C LYS A 56 -17.06 -9.71 -16.65
N VAL A 57 -15.83 -10.03 -17.02
CA VAL A 57 -14.63 -9.29 -16.60
C VAL A 57 -13.86 -8.80 -17.80
N ILE A 58 -13.28 -7.59 -17.71
CA ILE A 58 -12.38 -7.03 -18.71
C ILE A 58 -11.14 -6.42 -18.04
N ASN A 59 -10.01 -6.46 -18.77
CA ASN A 59 -8.73 -5.89 -18.34
C ASN A 59 -8.22 -4.86 -19.38
N PRO A 60 -8.80 -3.66 -19.46
CA PRO A 60 -8.41 -2.66 -20.43
C PRO A 60 -7.11 -1.98 -20.03
N LYS A 61 -6.30 -1.55 -21.02
CA LYS A 61 -5.07 -0.76 -20.77
C LYS A 61 -5.36 0.61 -20.12
N SER A 62 -6.52 1.19 -20.43
CA SER A 62 -6.99 2.47 -19.89
C SER A 62 -8.52 2.53 -19.85
N VAL A 63 -9.07 3.46 -19.07
CA VAL A 63 -10.50 3.76 -19.06
C VAL A 63 -10.76 4.70 -20.26
N ASN A 64 -10.87 4.09 -21.43
CA ASN A 64 -11.09 4.81 -22.71
C ASN A 64 -12.58 4.88 -23.08
N LYS A 65 -12.90 5.52 -24.21
CA LYS A 65 -14.26 5.69 -24.69
C LYS A 65 -15.02 4.37 -24.87
N ASP A 66 -14.34 3.29 -25.30
CA ASP A 66 -14.99 1.98 -25.49
C ASP A 66 -15.41 1.35 -24.17
N VAL A 67 -14.60 1.53 -23.13
CA VAL A 67 -14.95 1.09 -21.77
C VAL A 67 -16.13 1.88 -21.23
N ILE A 68 -16.11 3.20 -21.40
CA ILE A 68 -17.18 4.10 -20.96
C ILE A 68 -18.49 3.78 -21.69
N GLN A 69 -18.45 3.56 -23.00
CA GLN A 69 -19.63 3.21 -23.78
C GLN A 69 -20.28 1.92 -23.29
N LYS A 70 -19.49 0.90 -22.95
CA LYS A 70 -20.02 -0.36 -22.35
C LYS A 70 -20.70 -0.12 -21.01
N ILE A 71 -20.17 0.82 -20.20
CA ILE A 71 -20.76 1.14 -18.90
C ILE A 71 -22.05 1.96 -19.08
N ILE A 72 -22.10 2.86 -20.04
CA ILE A 72 -23.34 3.58 -20.43
C ILE A 72 -24.44 2.58 -20.81
N GLU A 73 -24.13 1.60 -21.65
CA GLU A 73 -25.10 0.57 -22.07
C GLU A 73 -25.60 -0.30 -20.90
N ILE A 74 -24.77 -0.53 -19.90
CA ILE A 74 -25.14 -1.22 -18.65
C ILE A 74 -26.08 -0.36 -17.82
N SER A 75 -25.87 0.96 -17.82
CA SER A 75 -26.58 1.92 -16.96
C SER A 75 -26.55 1.48 -15.48
N PRO A 76 -25.36 1.49 -14.82
CA PRO A 76 -25.24 1.07 -13.46
C PRO A 76 -25.86 2.08 -12.49
N ASP A 77 -26.41 1.56 -11.38
CA ASP A 77 -26.91 2.41 -10.29
C ASP A 77 -25.77 3.04 -9.50
N ILE A 78 -24.65 2.30 -9.34
CA ILE A 78 -23.45 2.71 -8.62
C ILE A 78 -22.20 2.11 -9.28
N ILE A 79 -21.08 2.82 -9.17
CA ILE A 79 -19.76 2.32 -9.53
C ILE A 79 -18.89 2.25 -8.28
N LEU A 80 -18.22 1.12 -8.07
CA LEU A 80 -17.26 0.93 -6.98
C LEU A 80 -15.84 0.93 -7.53
N SER A 81 -14.97 1.76 -6.97
CA SER A 81 -13.53 1.77 -7.20
C SER A 81 -12.83 1.15 -5.98
N ILE A 82 -12.16 0.02 -6.16
CA ILE A 82 -11.58 -0.74 -5.08
C ILE A 82 -10.11 -1.01 -5.40
N TYR A 83 -9.21 -0.19 -4.86
CA TYR A 83 -7.77 -0.28 -5.11
C TYR A 83 -7.41 -0.20 -6.61
N TYR A 84 -8.29 0.38 -7.42
CA TYR A 84 -8.06 0.56 -8.86
C TYR A 84 -7.22 1.80 -9.12
N ARG A 85 -6.12 1.64 -9.89
CA ARG A 85 -5.04 2.65 -9.98
C ARG A 85 -5.16 3.63 -11.14
N LYS A 86 -6.23 3.55 -11.95
CA LYS A 86 -6.40 4.44 -13.11
C LYS A 86 -7.40 5.53 -12.79
N ILE A 87 -7.14 6.73 -13.29
CA ILE A 87 -8.00 7.90 -13.09
C ILE A 87 -9.30 7.72 -13.88
N PHE A 88 -10.41 8.08 -13.27
CA PHE A 88 -11.73 8.10 -13.91
C PHE A 88 -11.96 9.44 -14.56
N PRO A 89 -12.37 9.48 -15.84
CA PRO A 89 -12.80 10.74 -16.45
C PRO A 89 -14.13 11.20 -15.87
N LYS A 90 -14.37 12.52 -15.91
CA LYS A 90 -15.58 13.17 -15.36
C LYS A 90 -16.89 12.52 -15.83
N GLU A 91 -16.97 12.16 -17.10
CA GLU A 91 -18.15 11.53 -17.71
C GLU A 91 -18.48 10.18 -17.04
N LEU A 92 -17.47 9.42 -16.59
CA LEU A 92 -17.68 8.16 -15.88
C LEU A 92 -18.10 8.40 -14.43
N ILE A 93 -17.50 9.37 -13.77
CA ILE A 93 -17.81 9.71 -12.37
C ILE A 93 -19.27 10.15 -12.22
N ASN A 94 -19.79 10.90 -13.17
CA ASN A 94 -21.14 11.44 -13.14
C ASN A 94 -22.21 10.51 -13.74
N LEU A 95 -21.82 9.30 -14.19
CA LEU A 95 -22.74 8.40 -14.88
C LEU A 95 -23.77 7.74 -13.94
N PRO A 96 -23.37 7.13 -12.80
CA PRO A 96 -24.30 6.41 -11.95
C PRO A 96 -25.08 7.34 -11.00
N ASN A 97 -26.38 7.08 -10.84
CA ASN A 97 -27.24 7.91 -9.99
C ASN A 97 -26.80 7.93 -8.51
N LEU A 98 -26.28 6.83 -7.99
CA LEU A 98 -25.74 6.73 -6.63
C LEU A 98 -24.26 7.10 -6.54
N GLY A 99 -23.68 7.60 -7.63
CA GLY A 99 -22.29 8.06 -7.69
C GLY A 99 -21.25 6.96 -7.82
N CYS A 100 -20.00 7.40 -7.85
CA CYS A 100 -18.83 6.54 -7.81
C CYS A 100 -18.25 6.57 -6.39
N ILE A 101 -18.00 5.41 -5.79
CA ILE A 101 -17.48 5.28 -4.42
C ILE A 101 -16.11 4.59 -4.47
N ASN A 102 -15.16 5.11 -3.69
CA ASN A 102 -13.83 4.54 -3.54
C ASN A 102 -13.57 4.11 -2.10
N ILE A 103 -12.80 3.03 -1.92
CA ILE A 103 -12.26 2.60 -0.63
C ILE A 103 -10.79 2.97 -0.61
N HIS A 104 -10.43 3.93 0.24
CA HIS A 104 -9.09 4.47 0.33
C HIS A 104 -8.44 4.16 1.70
N PRO A 105 -7.24 3.54 1.75
CA PRO A 105 -6.62 3.14 3.01
C PRO A 105 -5.85 4.27 3.69
N SER A 106 -6.50 5.41 3.90
CA SER A 106 -6.00 6.50 4.73
C SER A 106 -7.13 7.24 5.46
N ALA A 107 -6.78 8.05 6.46
CA ALA A 107 -7.68 8.98 7.12
C ALA A 107 -7.75 10.29 6.31
N LEU A 108 -8.56 10.32 5.23
CA LEU A 108 -8.76 11.53 4.42
C LEU A 108 -9.18 12.73 5.30
N PRO A 109 -8.67 13.93 5.00
CA PRO A 109 -7.97 14.39 3.81
C PRO A 109 -6.46 14.11 3.79
N TYR A 110 -5.92 13.40 4.76
CA TYR A 110 -4.49 13.10 4.81
C TYR A 110 -4.16 11.85 4.01
N TYR A 111 -2.95 11.82 3.44
CA TYR A 111 -2.45 10.69 2.66
C TYR A 111 -3.31 10.35 1.43
N ARG A 112 -3.80 11.36 0.71
CA ARG A 112 -4.37 11.21 -0.62
C ARG A 112 -3.33 10.65 -1.58
N GLY A 113 -3.75 9.93 -2.62
CA GLY A 113 -2.88 9.37 -3.65
C GLY A 113 -2.46 7.92 -3.37
N PRO A 114 -1.52 7.39 -4.13
CA PRO A 114 -1.16 5.97 -4.10
C PRO A 114 -0.34 5.57 -2.87
N VAL A 115 -0.51 4.32 -2.44
CA VAL A 115 0.25 3.63 -1.36
C VAL A 115 0.26 4.37 -0.01
N PRO A 116 -0.87 4.89 0.48
CA PRO A 116 -0.91 5.72 1.69
C PRO A 116 -0.41 5.01 2.95
N THR A 117 -0.64 3.69 3.07
CA THR A 117 -0.15 2.89 4.21
C THR A 117 1.37 2.87 4.30
N ALA A 118 2.06 2.80 3.16
CA ALA A 118 3.51 2.86 3.10
C ALA A 118 4.03 4.24 3.54
N TRP A 119 3.39 5.31 3.08
CA TRP A 119 3.75 6.67 3.49
C TRP A 119 3.50 6.91 4.98
N ALA A 120 2.42 6.35 5.55
CA ALA A 120 2.13 6.46 6.97
C ALA A 120 3.25 5.83 7.83
N ILE A 121 3.68 4.60 7.51
CA ILE A 121 4.80 3.95 8.21
C ILE A 121 6.10 4.76 8.08
N GLU A 122 6.45 5.18 6.86
CA GLU A 122 7.72 5.89 6.62
C GLU A 122 7.77 7.25 7.31
N ASN A 123 6.63 7.94 7.40
CA ASN A 123 6.50 9.17 8.15
C ASN A 123 6.43 8.94 9.67
N GLY A 124 6.40 7.67 10.11
CA GLY A 124 6.35 7.30 11.53
C GLY A 124 5.02 7.61 12.19
N GLU A 125 3.93 7.52 11.43
CA GLU A 125 2.59 7.62 12.01
C GLU A 125 2.32 6.42 12.94
N THR A 126 1.53 6.66 13.97
CA THR A 126 1.08 5.64 14.92
C THR A 126 -0.32 5.14 14.62
N GLN A 127 -0.99 5.80 13.68
CA GLN A 127 -2.34 5.47 13.24
C GLN A 127 -2.46 5.64 11.72
N PHE A 128 -3.35 4.85 11.12
CA PHE A 128 -3.82 5.03 9.75
C PHE A 128 -5.34 5.01 9.72
N GLY A 129 -5.93 5.35 8.59
CA GLY A 129 -7.38 5.29 8.43
C GLY A 129 -7.79 4.40 7.27
N ILE A 130 -9.09 4.08 7.26
CA ILE A 130 -9.80 3.57 6.09
C ILE A 130 -10.95 4.53 5.83
N THR A 131 -11.06 5.03 4.61
CA THR A 131 -12.11 5.96 4.21
C THR A 131 -12.89 5.41 3.02
N ILE A 132 -14.21 5.35 3.15
CA ILE A 132 -15.13 5.18 2.02
C ILE A 132 -15.62 6.57 1.66
N HIS A 133 -15.42 6.98 0.41
CA HIS A 133 -15.77 8.32 -0.04
C HIS A 133 -16.31 8.33 -1.46
N TYR A 134 -17.06 9.36 -1.82
CA TYR A 134 -17.41 9.62 -3.21
C TYR A 134 -16.17 10.01 -4.01
N MET A 135 -16.15 9.64 -5.26
CA MET A 135 -15.15 10.12 -6.21
C MET A 135 -15.61 11.43 -6.83
N ASP A 136 -14.68 12.34 -7.02
CA ASP A 136 -14.81 13.57 -7.77
C ASP A 136 -13.68 13.69 -8.83
N GLU A 137 -13.52 14.85 -9.44
CA GLU A 137 -12.48 15.09 -10.46
C GLU A 137 -11.06 15.17 -9.89
N GLY A 138 -10.92 15.29 -8.56
CA GLY A 138 -9.64 15.30 -7.87
C GLY A 138 -9.14 13.89 -7.52
N ILE A 139 -7.98 13.84 -6.88
CA ILE A 139 -7.44 12.57 -6.39
C ILE A 139 -7.80 12.44 -4.91
N ASP A 140 -8.71 11.52 -4.61
CA ASP A 140 -9.19 11.21 -3.27
C ASP A 140 -9.72 12.46 -2.51
N THR A 141 -10.39 13.39 -3.24
CA THR A 141 -10.88 14.67 -2.71
C THR A 141 -12.38 14.71 -2.43
N GLY A 142 -13.14 13.75 -2.92
CA GLY A 142 -14.58 13.70 -2.76
C GLY A 142 -15.06 13.50 -1.33
N ASP A 143 -16.34 13.74 -1.10
CA ASP A 143 -16.97 13.73 0.22
C ASP A 143 -16.90 12.37 0.91
N ILE A 144 -16.60 12.39 2.21
CA ILE A 144 -16.45 11.19 3.04
C ILE A 144 -17.83 10.66 3.42
N LEU A 145 -18.04 9.37 3.13
CA LEU A 145 -19.20 8.62 3.61
C LEU A 145 -18.91 8.03 5.00
N ILE A 146 -17.79 7.31 5.14
CA ILE A 146 -17.42 6.66 6.40
C ILE A 146 -15.90 6.68 6.53
N GLN A 147 -15.42 6.86 7.75
CA GLN A 147 -14.01 6.79 8.05
C GLN A 147 -13.79 6.13 9.41
N GLU A 148 -12.84 5.20 9.47
CA GLU A 148 -12.34 4.60 10.71
C GLU A 148 -10.83 4.78 10.81
N LYS A 149 -10.32 4.90 12.06
CA LYS A 149 -8.89 4.99 12.35
C LYS A 149 -8.43 3.77 13.15
N HIS A 150 -7.25 3.28 12.83
CA HIS A 150 -6.66 2.09 13.43
C HIS A 150 -5.21 2.37 13.81
N ALA A 151 -4.71 1.74 14.88
CA ALA A 151 -3.31 1.84 15.26
C ALA A 151 -2.40 1.15 14.21
N ILE A 152 -1.19 1.66 14.05
CA ILE A 152 -0.08 0.98 13.36
C ILE A 152 0.79 0.37 14.45
N ASN A 153 1.06 -0.95 14.40
CA ASN A 153 1.93 -1.60 15.36
C ASN A 153 3.40 -1.23 15.12
N ASP A 154 4.19 -1.15 16.18
CA ASP A 154 5.57 -0.66 16.11
C ASP A 154 6.49 -1.46 15.18
N ASP A 155 6.26 -2.76 15.06
CA ASP A 155 7.02 -3.69 14.22
C ASP A 155 6.31 -4.09 12.91
N GLU A 156 5.10 -3.55 12.66
CA GLU A 156 4.29 -3.89 11.49
C GLU A 156 4.97 -3.45 10.20
N THR A 157 5.17 -4.40 9.30
CA THR A 157 5.76 -4.14 7.98
C THR A 157 4.77 -3.48 7.02
N GLY A 158 5.29 -2.92 5.92
CA GLY A 158 4.44 -2.35 4.87
C GLY A 158 3.48 -3.36 4.26
N TYR A 159 3.91 -4.63 4.12
CA TYR A 159 3.05 -5.70 3.62
C TYR A 159 1.94 -6.08 4.61
N GLU A 160 2.27 -6.22 5.88
CA GLU A 160 1.29 -6.56 6.93
C GLU A 160 0.24 -5.46 7.07
N LEU A 161 0.65 -4.19 7.15
CA LEU A 161 -0.28 -3.07 7.20
C LEU A 161 -1.15 -2.97 5.94
N TYR A 162 -0.56 -3.18 4.76
CA TYR A 162 -1.30 -3.16 3.49
C TYR A 162 -2.36 -4.26 3.43
N THR A 163 -2.01 -5.48 3.86
CA THR A 163 -2.94 -6.62 3.91
C THR A 163 -4.04 -6.39 4.94
N ARG A 164 -3.68 -5.92 6.13
CA ARG A 164 -4.65 -5.58 7.18
C ARG A 164 -5.59 -4.45 6.75
N ALA A 165 -5.08 -3.44 6.04
CA ALA A 165 -5.90 -2.35 5.51
C ALA A 165 -6.93 -2.85 4.48
N MET A 166 -6.61 -3.86 3.68
CA MET A 166 -7.58 -4.49 2.77
C MET A 166 -8.70 -5.20 3.53
N THR A 167 -8.36 -5.98 4.57
CA THR A 167 -9.35 -6.67 5.41
C THR A 167 -10.27 -5.68 6.12
N LEU A 168 -9.70 -4.66 6.76
CA LEU A 168 -10.48 -3.62 7.44
C LEU A 168 -11.34 -2.81 6.47
N GLY A 169 -10.83 -2.52 5.27
CA GLY A 169 -11.58 -1.83 4.22
C GLY A 169 -12.77 -2.65 3.72
N PHE A 170 -12.58 -3.95 3.56
CA PHE A 170 -13.68 -4.86 3.22
C PHE A 170 -14.73 -4.94 4.34
N ASP A 171 -14.31 -5.07 5.60
CA ASP A 171 -15.22 -5.12 6.74
C ASP A 171 -16.02 -3.83 6.89
N LEU A 172 -15.36 -2.68 6.76
CA LEU A 172 -16.02 -1.37 6.78
C LEU A 172 -17.05 -1.25 5.67
N PHE A 173 -16.71 -1.67 4.46
CA PHE A 173 -17.63 -1.69 3.33
C PHE A 173 -18.81 -2.62 3.58
N ARG A 174 -18.55 -3.89 3.90
CA ARG A 174 -19.58 -4.92 4.11
C ARG A 174 -20.60 -4.51 5.18
N ASN A 175 -20.11 -3.95 6.29
CA ASN A 175 -20.96 -3.57 7.42
C ASN A 175 -21.84 -2.34 7.15
N ASN A 176 -21.47 -1.54 6.14
CA ASN A 176 -22.15 -0.28 5.86
C ASN A 176 -22.73 -0.17 4.45
N PHE A 177 -22.47 -1.14 3.58
CA PHE A 177 -22.91 -1.09 2.18
C PHE A 177 -24.41 -0.81 2.03
N LYS A 178 -25.24 -1.55 2.78
CA LYS A 178 -26.70 -1.35 2.72
C LYS A 178 -27.09 0.08 3.15
N LYS A 179 -26.54 0.59 4.21
CA LYS A 179 -26.81 1.96 4.68
C LYS A 179 -26.38 3.03 3.69
N ILE A 180 -25.29 2.78 2.96
CA ILE A 180 -24.81 3.67 1.90
C ILE A 180 -25.83 3.73 0.76
N ILE A 181 -26.25 2.58 0.24
CA ILE A 181 -27.19 2.53 -0.91
C ILE A 181 -28.60 2.98 -0.56
N ASP A 182 -29.03 2.78 0.69
CA ASP A 182 -30.33 3.25 1.20
C ASP A 182 -30.31 4.76 1.53
N GLY A 183 -29.14 5.45 1.40
CA GLY A 183 -29.01 6.89 1.67
C GLY A 183 -29.09 7.25 3.15
N GLU A 184 -28.92 6.31 4.06
CA GLU A 184 -28.91 6.53 5.50
C GLU A 184 -27.64 7.26 5.97
N ILE A 185 -26.54 7.10 5.22
CA ILE A 185 -25.25 7.74 5.50
C ILE A 185 -25.14 9.00 4.64
N LYS A 186 -25.03 10.14 5.32
CA LYS A 186 -24.82 11.44 4.65
C LYS A 186 -23.33 11.69 4.47
N ALA A 187 -22.93 11.94 3.22
CA ALA A 187 -21.56 12.33 2.92
C ALA A 187 -21.23 13.69 3.53
N THR A 188 -20.00 13.86 3.98
CA THR A 188 -19.47 15.09 4.55
C THR A 188 -18.23 15.55 3.79
N PRO A 189 -18.13 16.86 3.46
CA PRO A 189 -16.95 17.41 2.81
C PRO A 189 -15.68 17.15 3.62
N GLN A 190 -14.57 16.93 2.93
CA GLN A 190 -13.26 16.86 3.55
C GLN A 190 -12.87 18.26 4.07
N ILE A 191 -12.48 18.36 5.33
CA ILE A 191 -12.12 19.63 5.97
C ILE A 191 -10.60 19.74 6.10
N GLY A 192 -10.06 20.92 5.78
CA GLY A 192 -8.63 21.21 5.89
C GLY A 192 -7.86 21.00 4.59
N ILE A 193 -6.57 21.33 4.61
CA ILE A 193 -5.69 21.27 3.42
C ILE A 193 -5.41 19.81 3.04
N GLY A 194 -5.29 18.94 4.03
CA GLY A 194 -4.91 17.55 3.81
C GLY A 194 -3.46 17.40 3.33
N SER A 195 -3.13 16.19 2.88
CA SER A 195 -1.84 15.90 2.25
C SER A 195 -2.01 14.96 1.06
N TYR A 196 -1.12 15.11 0.08
CA TYR A 196 -1.03 14.25 -1.10
C TYR A 196 0.37 13.68 -1.21
N TYR A 197 0.47 12.39 -1.49
CA TYR A 197 1.71 11.70 -1.72
C TYR A 197 1.69 11.01 -3.08
N GLY A 198 2.78 11.21 -3.83
CA GLY A 198 2.93 10.61 -5.15
C GLY A 198 3.33 9.13 -5.09
N LYS A 199 3.40 8.52 -6.25
CA LYS A 199 3.89 7.14 -6.38
C LYS A 199 5.35 7.04 -5.96
N LYS A 200 5.67 6.04 -5.13
CA LYS A 200 7.06 5.69 -4.84
C LYS A 200 7.68 5.01 -6.07
N ASN A 201 8.65 5.64 -6.68
CA ASN A 201 9.36 5.12 -7.85
C ASN A 201 10.85 4.97 -7.53
N GLY A 202 11.49 3.98 -8.13
CA GLY A 202 12.93 3.79 -8.07
C GLY A 202 13.40 2.81 -7.00
N ARG A 203 14.68 2.85 -6.70
CA ARG A 203 15.34 2.06 -5.67
C ARG A 203 15.07 2.68 -4.31
N HIS A 204 14.93 1.86 -3.30
CA HIS A 204 14.65 2.28 -1.93
C HIS A 204 15.98 2.32 -1.15
N THR A 205 16.86 3.24 -1.57
CA THR A 205 18.22 3.36 -1.02
C THR A 205 18.18 4.01 0.37
N ILE A 206 18.87 3.38 1.32
CA ILE A 206 19.00 3.89 2.69
C ILE A 206 19.96 5.07 2.67
N ASP A 207 19.48 6.22 3.11
CA ASP A 207 20.33 7.37 3.46
C ASP A 207 20.67 7.31 4.96
N TRP A 208 21.84 6.84 5.28
CA TRP A 208 22.32 6.70 6.66
C TRP A 208 22.43 8.04 7.42
N LYS A 209 22.37 9.17 6.71
CA LYS A 209 22.35 10.51 7.33
C LYS A 209 20.96 10.90 7.87
N LYS A 210 19.96 10.06 7.68
CA LYS A 210 18.64 10.24 8.25
C LYS A 210 18.57 9.69 9.68
N SER A 211 17.49 10.05 10.39
CA SER A 211 17.23 9.55 11.74
C SER A 211 16.92 8.05 11.76
N ILE A 212 17.13 7.40 12.92
CA ILE A 212 16.72 6.02 13.21
C ILE A 212 15.27 5.78 12.77
N LYS A 213 14.37 6.67 13.20
CA LYS A 213 12.95 6.58 12.89
C LYS A 213 12.68 6.51 11.38
N HIS A 214 13.33 7.37 10.61
CA HIS A 214 13.18 7.41 9.16
C HIS A 214 13.72 6.14 8.48
N ILE A 215 14.93 5.70 8.88
CA ILE A 215 15.56 4.51 8.29
C ILE A 215 14.76 3.25 8.63
N LEU A 216 14.31 3.10 9.88
CA LEU A 216 13.45 1.98 10.28
C LEU A 216 12.10 2.00 9.52
N GLY A 217 11.50 3.18 9.35
CA GLY A 217 10.28 3.33 8.55
C GLY A 217 10.49 2.87 7.11
N LEU A 218 11.59 3.29 6.47
CA LEU A 218 11.96 2.84 5.12
C LEU A 218 12.13 1.31 5.05
N ILE A 219 12.90 0.72 5.97
CA ILE A 219 13.14 -0.73 6.02
C ILE A 219 11.82 -1.49 6.24
N ARG A 220 10.96 -1.04 7.16
CA ARG A 220 9.65 -1.67 7.42
C ARG A 220 8.75 -1.65 6.19
N VAL A 221 8.71 -0.53 5.46
CA VAL A 221 7.91 -0.41 4.22
C VAL A 221 8.49 -1.30 3.13
N HIS A 222 9.82 -1.31 3.02
CA HIS A 222 10.56 -2.02 1.99
C HIS A 222 11.26 -3.24 2.57
N SER A 223 10.48 -4.26 2.89
CA SER A 223 10.91 -5.59 3.35
C SER A 223 10.12 -6.66 2.60
N LYS A 224 10.60 -7.90 2.62
CA LYS A 224 9.89 -9.02 2.00
C LYS A 224 8.43 -9.09 2.49
N PRO A 225 7.48 -9.44 1.60
CA PRO A 225 7.65 -9.85 0.19
C PRO A 225 7.84 -8.69 -0.80
N PHE A 226 7.83 -7.44 -0.35
CA PHE A 226 8.17 -6.28 -1.20
C PHE A 226 9.67 -6.23 -1.48
N ASN A 227 10.08 -5.34 -2.39
CA ASN A 227 11.50 -5.12 -2.66
C ASN A 227 12.16 -4.49 -1.42
N PRO A 228 13.21 -5.12 -0.85
CA PRO A 228 13.88 -4.63 0.34
C PRO A 228 14.50 -3.26 0.17
N ALA A 229 14.65 -2.52 1.28
CA ALA A 229 15.48 -1.34 1.33
C ALA A 229 16.94 -1.73 1.06
N GLU A 230 17.66 -0.92 0.28
CA GLU A 230 19.01 -1.26 -0.16
C GLU A 230 20.07 -0.22 0.27
N THR A 231 21.27 -0.68 0.42
CA THR A 231 22.48 0.15 0.59
C THR A 231 23.67 -0.50 -0.10
N VAL A 232 24.75 0.24 -0.33
CA VAL A 232 25.91 -0.26 -1.06
C VAL A 232 27.15 -0.26 -0.17
N LEU A 233 27.94 -1.33 -0.23
CA LEU A 233 29.24 -1.43 0.38
C LEU A 233 30.20 -2.13 -0.57
N PHE A 234 31.31 -1.48 -0.97
CA PHE A 234 32.29 -2.03 -1.92
C PHE A 234 31.68 -2.63 -3.19
N ASN A 235 30.75 -1.89 -3.84
CA ASN A 235 30.04 -2.31 -5.06
C ASN A 235 29.14 -3.55 -4.89
N ARG A 236 28.75 -3.89 -3.66
CA ARG A 236 27.74 -4.93 -3.36
C ARG A 236 26.50 -4.28 -2.78
N TYR A 237 25.34 -4.75 -3.21
CA TYR A 237 24.07 -4.34 -2.66
C TYR A 237 23.77 -5.16 -1.40
N PHE A 238 23.44 -4.48 -0.33
CA PHE A 238 22.87 -5.04 0.87
C PHE A 238 21.37 -4.74 0.86
N LEU A 239 20.56 -5.78 0.78
CA LEU A 239 19.12 -5.72 0.75
C LEU A 239 18.63 -5.98 2.17
N ILE A 240 18.23 -4.92 2.88
CA ILE A 240 17.92 -4.97 4.31
C ILE A 240 16.42 -5.26 4.50
N ASN A 241 16.10 -6.37 5.16
CA ASN A 241 14.74 -6.78 5.48
C ASN A 241 14.33 -6.39 6.90
N LYS A 242 15.29 -6.42 7.86
CA LYS A 242 14.98 -6.14 9.27
C LYS A 242 16.12 -5.43 9.98
N ALA A 243 15.77 -4.36 10.65
CA ALA A 243 16.65 -3.64 11.56
C ALA A 243 15.90 -3.24 12.84
N LEU A 244 16.64 -3.01 13.90
CA LEU A 244 16.12 -2.51 15.19
C LEU A 244 17.00 -1.37 15.69
N GLU A 245 16.44 -0.46 16.46
CA GLU A 245 17.23 0.48 17.23
C GLU A 245 18.18 -0.28 18.19
N TYR A 246 19.42 0.16 18.24
CA TYR A 246 20.45 -0.45 19.11
C TYR A 246 21.06 0.60 20.03
N LYS A 247 21.01 0.35 21.33
CA LYS A 247 21.59 1.24 22.32
C LYS A 247 23.04 0.84 22.59
N LEU A 248 23.95 1.81 22.41
CA LEU A 248 25.34 1.69 22.81
C LEU A 248 25.62 2.75 23.86
N ASP A 249 25.91 2.32 25.08
CA ASP A 249 26.29 3.22 26.13
C ASP A 249 27.76 3.67 25.97
N ASN A 250 28.00 4.95 26.18
CA ASN A 250 29.33 5.56 26.20
C ASN A 250 30.14 5.51 24.88
N ILE A 251 29.53 5.24 23.73
CA ILE A 251 30.21 5.36 22.45
C ILE A 251 29.69 6.62 21.77
N PRO A 252 30.58 7.60 21.46
CA PRO A 252 30.16 8.80 20.73
C PRO A 252 29.73 8.44 19.32
N LEU A 253 28.69 9.12 18.81
CA LEU A 253 28.21 8.95 17.43
C LEU A 253 29.39 9.04 16.44
N GLN A 254 29.53 8.01 15.63
CA GLN A 254 30.53 7.95 14.56
C GLN A 254 29.84 8.33 13.23
N GLY A 255 30.62 8.59 12.20
CA GLY A 255 30.04 9.01 10.90
C GLY A 255 29.00 8.05 10.38
N ALA A 256 27.89 8.60 9.87
CA ALA A 256 26.73 7.85 9.39
C ALA A 256 27.11 6.79 8.34
N GLY A 257 26.48 5.63 8.41
CA GLY A 257 26.73 4.46 7.55
C GLY A 257 27.90 3.58 7.96
N LYS A 258 28.60 3.88 9.07
CA LYS A 258 29.77 3.13 9.51
C LYS A 258 29.34 1.88 10.31
N ILE A 259 29.95 0.73 10.01
CA ILE A 259 29.80 -0.50 10.82
C ILE A 259 30.58 -0.27 12.11
N ILE A 260 29.88 -0.27 13.24
CA ILE A 260 30.42 0.02 14.56
C ILE A 260 30.82 -1.25 15.29
N LYS A 261 30.03 -2.30 15.09
CA LYS A 261 30.20 -3.58 15.78
C LYS A 261 29.65 -4.71 14.94
N VAL A 262 30.33 -5.84 14.93
CA VAL A 262 29.81 -7.10 14.39
C VAL A 262 29.54 -8.00 15.60
N LEU A 263 28.29 -8.44 15.75
CA LEU A 263 27.86 -9.22 16.92
C LEU A 263 28.05 -10.72 16.69
N ASP A 264 27.73 -11.17 15.49
CA ASP A 264 27.91 -12.55 15.03
C ASP A 264 28.12 -12.57 13.50
N GLU A 265 28.08 -13.76 12.88
CA GLU A 265 28.29 -13.90 11.43
C GLU A 265 27.22 -13.20 10.57
N ASP A 266 26.06 -12.87 11.15
CA ASP A 266 24.88 -12.39 10.44
C ASP A 266 24.29 -11.09 11.01
N GLN A 267 24.82 -10.56 12.10
CA GLN A 267 24.29 -9.34 12.72
C GLN A 267 25.38 -8.31 12.95
N PHE A 268 25.08 -7.09 12.59
CA PHE A 268 26.02 -5.97 12.75
C PHE A 268 25.29 -4.65 13.04
N VAL A 269 26.02 -3.74 13.68
CA VAL A 269 25.52 -2.45 14.12
C VAL A 269 26.06 -1.37 13.20
N VAL A 270 25.18 -0.50 12.68
CA VAL A 270 25.52 0.62 11.80
C VAL A 270 25.12 1.94 12.46
N SER A 271 25.97 2.93 12.37
CA SER A 271 25.68 4.30 12.81
C SER A 271 24.78 5.04 11.81
N CYS A 272 23.89 5.87 12.31
CA CYS A 272 23.08 6.82 11.54
C CYS A 272 23.14 8.22 12.15
N ALA A 273 22.27 9.14 11.74
CA ALA A 273 22.37 10.54 12.17
C ALA A 273 22.26 10.75 13.69
N ASP A 274 21.42 9.97 14.35
CA ASP A 274 21.03 10.17 15.76
C ASP A 274 21.19 8.93 16.65
N GLY A 275 21.85 7.88 16.16
CA GLY A 275 22.13 6.68 16.95
C GLY A 275 22.61 5.50 16.12
N TYR A 276 22.18 4.30 16.52
CA TYR A 276 22.66 3.04 15.95
C TYR A 276 21.53 2.11 15.62
N LEU A 277 21.69 1.36 14.53
CA LEU A 277 20.77 0.33 14.07
C LEU A 277 21.47 -1.02 14.07
N LEU A 278 20.83 -2.02 14.69
CA LEU A 278 21.18 -3.41 14.55
C LEU A 278 20.50 -3.98 13.30
N ILE A 279 21.29 -4.37 12.34
CA ILE A 279 20.85 -5.09 11.14
C ILE A 279 20.74 -6.57 11.50
N LYS A 280 19.53 -7.14 11.36
CA LYS A 280 19.19 -8.51 11.77
C LYS A 280 18.91 -9.46 10.62
N ASP A 281 18.36 -8.93 9.52
CA ASP A 281 18.03 -9.72 8.34
C ASP A 281 18.34 -8.93 7.08
N TYR A 282 19.14 -9.51 6.21
CA TYR A 282 19.59 -8.90 4.97
C TYR A 282 20.10 -9.95 3.98
N GLU A 283 20.18 -9.54 2.72
CA GLU A 283 20.81 -10.31 1.65
C GLU A 283 21.91 -9.48 0.99
N ILE A 284 22.91 -10.13 0.45
CA ILE A 284 23.97 -9.48 -0.33
C ILE A 284 23.85 -9.93 -1.78
N ALA A 285 23.78 -8.95 -2.68
CA ALA A 285 23.63 -9.20 -4.10
C ALA A 285 24.78 -8.55 -4.93
N PRO A 286 25.42 -9.29 -5.85
CA PRO A 286 25.33 -10.76 -6.02
C PRO A 286 25.82 -11.51 -4.78
N THR A 287 25.33 -12.72 -4.60
CA THR A 287 25.68 -13.59 -3.46
C THR A 287 27.21 -13.74 -3.31
N ILE A 288 27.66 -13.75 -2.08
CA ILE A 288 29.08 -13.88 -1.72
C ILE A 288 29.31 -15.09 -0.83
N THR A 289 30.54 -15.56 -0.74
CA THR A 289 30.95 -16.63 0.17
C THR A 289 31.00 -16.15 1.62
N ALA A 290 30.96 -17.08 2.57
CA ALA A 290 31.13 -16.75 3.99
C ALA A 290 32.49 -16.08 4.30
N GLN A 291 33.54 -16.45 3.55
CA GLN A 291 34.86 -15.84 3.70
C GLN A 291 34.87 -14.39 3.20
N GLU A 292 34.25 -14.12 2.05
CA GLU A 292 34.09 -12.75 1.55
C GLU A 292 33.23 -11.90 2.49
N LYS A 293 32.16 -12.48 3.07
CA LYS A 293 31.28 -11.81 4.01
C LYS A 293 32.05 -11.18 5.19
N LYS A 294 33.08 -11.87 5.71
CA LYS A 294 33.95 -11.36 6.78
C LYS A 294 34.74 -10.11 6.38
N ILE A 295 35.01 -9.92 5.08
CA ILE A 295 35.67 -8.71 4.58
C ILE A 295 34.69 -7.53 4.58
N TYR A 296 33.44 -7.77 4.16
CA TYR A 296 32.41 -6.75 4.13
C TYR A 296 31.95 -6.37 5.55
N LEU A 297 31.66 -7.36 6.39
CA LEU A 297 31.24 -7.14 7.78
C LEU A 297 32.46 -6.94 8.70
N LYS A 298 33.18 -5.86 8.50
CA LYS A 298 34.31 -5.48 9.34
C LYS A 298 34.02 -4.11 9.99
N GLU A 299 34.30 -4.02 11.27
CA GLU A 299 34.23 -2.75 12.00
C GLU A 299 35.06 -1.68 11.31
N GLY A 300 34.49 -0.51 11.15
CA GLY A 300 35.10 0.60 10.44
C GLY A 300 34.72 0.72 8.96
N ASN A 301 34.24 -0.36 8.31
CA ASN A 301 33.69 -0.26 6.96
C ASN A 301 32.48 0.67 6.94
N LYS A 302 32.25 1.32 5.80
CA LYS A 302 31.20 2.35 5.69
C LYS A 302 30.39 2.13 4.43
N PHE A 303 29.08 2.06 4.59
CA PHE A 303 28.13 2.11 3.50
C PHE A 303 28.12 3.48 2.81
N ASP A 304 27.86 3.47 1.50
CA ASP A 304 27.75 4.66 0.66
C ASP A 304 26.54 5.51 0.99
#